data_be3a21cd46a8dd954c18dbee9fa13ade
#
_entry.id   be3a21cd46a8dd954c18dbee9fa13ade
#
_cell.length_a   1.000
_cell.length_b   1.000
_cell.length_c   1.000
_cell.angle_alpha   90.00
_cell.angle_beta   90.00
_cell.angle_gamma   90.00
#
_symmetry.space_group_name_H-M   'P 1'
#
loop_
_entity.id
_entity.type
_entity.pdbx_description
1 polymer ?
#
loop_
_entity_poly.entity_id
_entity_poly.type
_entity_poly.pdbx_seq_one_letter_code
_entity_poly.pdbx_strand_id
1 'polypeptide(L)'
;LSLTARPLSFGTWIGGDRDGNPNITAEVTKAAILLQNSHFIRTVSEHLDELKQSLSISTKLVGVSAELEKSVSQDLEKLPEIENRYRRINVEEPYRLKATAIGHKLALTQTRHTNGLPHFPGRDYKDTDELMKDFEIMRTSLLANNGELIATGLLERITRAIGAFGLTNATMDIREHSEVHHRLLSQLFSDLTPELITSKLLSDEQPGTSDLDEPSDRCYKTFLAINELVDRFGPEVIESYIISMTKSADDVLA
;
A
#
# COMPACT_ATOMS: atom_id res chain seq x y z
N LEU A 1 22.01 -1.78 10.10
CA LEU A 1 21.15 -1.54 8.92
C LEU A 1 20.36 -0.26 9.14
N SER A 2 20.15 0.55 8.08
CA SER A 2 19.26 1.71 8.16
C SER A 2 17.84 1.25 8.47
N LEU A 3 16.98 2.17 8.98
CA LEU A 3 15.56 1.86 9.22
C LEU A 3 14.79 1.58 7.95
N THR A 4 15.28 2.11 6.82
CA THR A 4 14.72 1.92 5.48
C THR A 4 15.31 0.72 4.74
N ALA A 5 16.25 -0.02 5.35
CA ALA A 5 16.82 -1.21 4.71
C ALA A 5 15.77 -2.33 4.61
N ARG A 6 15.55 -2.82 3.42
CA ARG A 6 14.67 -3.96 3.10
C ARG A 6 15.52 -5.16 2.65
N PRO A 7 16.21 -5.86 3.56
CA PRO A 7 17.08 -6.98 3.19
C PRO A 7 16.31 -8.22 2.73
N LEU A 8 15.00 -8.25 3.01
CA LEU A 8 14.06 -9.30 2.61
C LEU A 8 12.80 -8.65 2.09
N SER A 9 12.24 -9.18 1.01
CA SER A 9 10.89 -8.92 0.53
C SER A 9 10.06 -10.20 0.62
N PHE A 10 8.75 -10.02 0.77
CA PHE A 10 7.80 -11.13 0.86
C PHE A 10 6.80 -11.02 -0.26
N GLY A 11 6.79 -12.02 -1.13
CA GLY A 11 5.80 -12.17 -2.18
C GLY A 11 4.75 -13.21 -1.81
N THR A 12 3.59 -13.14 -2.45
CA THR A 12 2.52 -14.13 -2.31
C THR A 12 1.89 -14.45 -3.66
N TRP A 13 1.47 -15.69 -3.79
CA TRP A 13 0.69 -16.17 -4.94
C TRP A 13 -0.78 -16.36 -4.59
N ILE A 14 -1.14 -16.17 -3.33
CA ILE A 14 -2.52 -16.35 -2.85
C ILE A 14 -3.42 -15.28 -3.49
N GLY A 15 -4.31 -15.71 -4.36
CA GLY A 15 -5.18 -14.82 -5.14
C GLY A 15 -4.54 -14.27 -6.42
N GLY A 16 -3.30 -14.65 -6.74
CA GLY A 16 -2.56 -14.23 -7.94
C GLY A 16 -2.38 -15.32 -9.00
N ASP A 17 -2.33 -16.58 -8.59
CA ASP A 17 -2.04 -17.72 -9.48
C ASP A 17 -3.31 -18.25 -10.14
N ARG A 18 -3.49 -17.92 -11.42
CA ARG A 18 -4.62 -18.33 -12.26
C ARG A 18 -4.32 -19.54 -13.12
N ASP A 19 -3.05 -19.89 -13.27
CA ASP A 19 -2.62 -20.98 -14.14
C ASP A 19 -3.24 -22.30 -13.69
N GLY A 20 -4.16 -22.84 -14.52
CA GLY A 20 -4.93 -24.05 -14.22
C GLY A 20 -5.98 -23.90 -13.09
N ASN A 21 -6.21 -22.69 -12.55
CA ASN A 21 -7.16 -22.46 -11.47
C ASN A 21 -8.26 -21.44 -11.85
N PRO A 22 -9.43 -21.90 -12.30
CA PRO A 22 -10.52 -21.02 -12.72
C PRO A 22 -11.16 -20.23 -11.57
N ASN A 23 -10.88 -20.59 -10.31
CA ASN A 23 -11.45 -19.91 -9.15
C ASN A 23 -10.72 -18.61 -8.78
N ILE A 24 -9.55 -18.35 -9.35
CA ILE A 24 -8.83 -17.11 -9.14
C ILE A 24 -9.30 -16.06 -10.15
N THR A 25 -10.26 -15.25 -9.73
CA THR A 25 -10.83 -14.15 -10.51
C THR A 25 -10.18 -12.82 -10.15
N ALA A 26 -10.47 -11.77 -10.92
CA ALA A 26 -10.06 -10.40 -10.62
C ALA A 26 -10.53 -9.96 -9.21
N GLU A 27 -11.75 -10.32 -8.84
CA GLU A 27 -12.35 -10.01 -7.53
C GLU A 27 -11.62 -10.72 -6.39
N VAL A 28 -11.21 -11.99 -6.60
CA VAL A 28 -10.41 -12.74 -5.61
C VAL A 28 -9.06 -12.08 -5.39
N THR A 29 -8.40 -11.61 -6.45
CA THR A 29 -7.14 -10.87 -6.34
C THR A 29 -7.31 -9.57 -5.55
N LYS A 30 -8.33 -8.78 -5.88
CA LYS A 30 -8.66 -7.55 -5.15
C LYS A 30 -8.94 -7.83 -3.67
N ALA A 31 -9.73 -8.86 -3.38
CA ALA A 31 -10.06 -9.25 -2.01
C ALA A 31 -8.83 -9.69 -1.22
N ALA A 32 -7.91 -10.46 -1.83
CA ALA A 32 -6.69 -10.90 -1.19
C ALA A 32 -5.78 -9.72 -0.82
N ILE A 33 -5.56 -8.78 -1.73
CA ILE A 33 -4.75 -7.57 -1.48
C ILE A 33 -5.39 -6.69 -0.40
N LEU A 34 -6.71 -6.47 -0.45
CA LEU A 34 -7.43 -5.73 0.59
C LEU A 34 -7.29 -6.38 1.97
N LEU A 35 -7.38 -7.70 2.03
CA LEU A 35 -7.24 -8.45 3.28
C LEU A 35 -5.81 -8.28 3.86
N GLN A 36 -4.79 -8.40 3.02
CA GLN A 36 -3.39 -8.22 3.43
C GLN A 36 -3.14 -6.80 3.97
N ASN A 37 -3.56 -5.78 3.22
CA ASN A 37 -3.46 -4.38 3.63
C ASN A 37 -4.20 -4.13 4.97
N SER A 38 -5.43 -4.61 5.10
CA SER A 38 -6.22 -4.46 6.33
C SER A 38 -5.56 -5.14 7.52
N HIS A 39 -4.96 -6.30 7.31
CA HIS A 39 -4.23 -7.02 8.36
C HIS A 39 -3.01 -6.23 8.82
N PHE A 40 -2.22 -5.70 7.89
CA PHE A 40 -1.03 -4.92 8.20
C PHE A 40 -1.38 -3.62 8.95
N ILE A 41 -2.37 -2.84 8.45
CA ILE A 41 -2.81 -1.61 9.11
C ILE A 41 -3.28 -1.90 10.54
N ARG A 42 -4.03 -2.98 10.75
CA ARG A 42 -4.46 -3.40 12.09
C ARG A 42 -3.27 -3.71 12.99
N THR A 43 -2.30 -4.49 12.52
CA THR A 43 -1.09 -4.84 13.29
C THR A 43 -0.30 -3.58 13.67
N VAL A 44 -0.10 -2.64 12.73
CA VAL A 44 0.58 -1.37 13.03
C VAL A 44 -0.21 -0.55 14.05
N SER A 45 -1.55 -0.52 13.93
CA SER A 45 -2.41 0.21 14.87
C SER A 45 -2.35 -0.36 16.29
N GLU A 46 -2.33 -1.68 16.44
CA GLU A 46 -2.18 -2.36 17.74
C GLU A 46 -0.84 -1.98 18.41
N HIS A 47 0.26 -2.05 17.66
CA HIS A 47 1.58 -1.62 18.17
C HIS A 47 1.64 -0.10 18.46
N LEU A 48 0.93 0.71 17.67
CA LEU A 48 0.84 2.15 17.91
C LEU A 48 0.09 2.46 19.21
N ASP A 49 -0.95 1.69 19.54
CA ASP A 49 -1.67 1.83 20.81
C ASP A 49 -0.78 1.44 22.00
N GLU A 50 0.06 0.43 21.86
CA GLU A 50 1.10 0.08 22.85
C GLU A 50 2.13 1.23 22.99
N LEU A 51 2.58 1.80 21.86
CA LEU A 51 3.50 2.93 21.83
C LEU A 51 2.92 4.15 22.54
N LYS A 52 1.65 4.49 22.34
CA LYS A 52 0.96 5.61 23.02
C LYS A 52 1.04 5.51 24.54
N GLN A 53 1.03 4.30 25.11
CA GLN A 53 1.15 4.10 26.55
C GLN A 53 2.55 4.48 27.07
N SER A 54 3.59 4.24 26.29
CA SER A 54 4.98 4.58 26.62
C SER A 54 5.34 6.05 26.33
N LEU A 55 4.50 6.77 25.58
CA LEU A 55 4.72 8.18 25.18
C LEU A 55 4.13 9.20 26.15
N SER A 56 3.91 8.86 27.42
CA SER A 56 3.49 9.82 28.46
C SER A 56 4.67 10.71 28.87
N ILE A 57 5.14 11.52 27.92
CA ILE A 57 6.27 12.43 28.09
C ILE A 57 5.75 13.86 27.99
N SER A 58 5.77 14.56 29.12
CA SER A 58 5.36 15.96 29.18
C SER A 58 6.44 16.91 28.68
N THR A 59 6.06 17.89 27.88
CA THR A 59 6.95 19.01 27.45
C THR A 59 7.52 19.81 28.61
N LYS A 60 6.93 19.71 29.81
CA LYS A 60 7.48 20.30 31.01
C LYS A 60 8.76 19.62 31.51
N LEU A 61 8.97 18.37 31.15
CA LEU A 61 10.09 17.55 31.60
C LEU A 61 11.12 17.32 30.49
N VAL A 62 10.67 17.18 29.27
CA VAL A 62 11.50 16.87 28.11
C VAL A 62 11.08 17.75 26.94
N GLY A 63 12.05 18.36 26.27
CA GLY A 63 11.79 19.17 25.08
C GLY A 63 11.22 18.35 23.92
N VAL A 64 10.73 19.06 22.91
CA VAL A 64 10.32 18.50 21.64
C VAL A 64 10.93 19.33 20.51
N SER A 65 11.12 18.71 19.34
CA SER A 65 11.61 19.45 18.18
C SER A 65 10.49 20.35 17.60
N ALA A 66 10.88 21.52 17.07
CA ALA A 66 9.96 22.41 16.37
C ALA A 66 9.27 21.72 15.17
N GLU A 67 9.94 20.74 14.55
CA GLU A 67 9.39 19.95 13.46
C GLU A 67 8.23 19.07 13.94
N LEU A 68 8.37 18.41 15.09
CA LEU A 68 7.29 17.61 15.67
C LEU A 68 6.10 18.48 16.06
N GLU A 69 6.33 19.62 16.72
CA GLU A 69 5.26 20.56 17.10
C GLU A 69 4.49 21.05 15.87
N LYS A 70 5.21 21.45 14.82
CA LYS A 70 4.61 21.85 13.54
C LYS A 70 3.78 20.72 12.93
N SER A 71 4.34 19.50 12.90
CA SER A 71 3.67 18.33 12.35
C SER A 71 2.38 17.99 13.12
N VAL A 72 2.41 18.02 14.45
CA VAL A 72 1.22 17.82 15.29
C VAL A 72 0.17 18.89 15.03
N SER A 73 0.57 20.17 14.93
CA SER A 73 -0.36 21.26 14.63
C SER A 73 -1.07 21.09 13.31
N GLN A 74 -0.33 20.71 12.27
CA GLN A 74 -0.88 20.42 10.93
C GLN A 74 -1.84 19.22 10.96
N ASP A 75 -1.48 18.16 11.67
CA ASP A 75 -2.34 16.98 11.81
C ASP A 75 -3.66 17.33 12.50
N LEU A 76 -3.61 18.11 13.60
CA LEU A 76 -4.80 18.53 14.33
C LEU A 76 -5.71 19.47 13.54
N GLU A 77 -5.16 20.24 12.62
CA GLU A 77 -5.92 21.07 11.69
C GLU A 77 -6.67 20.20 10.65
N LYS A 78 -5.98 19.17 10.11
CA LYS A 78 -6.52 18.30 9.07
C LYS A 78 -7.46 17.21 9.59
N LEU A 79 -7.37 16.88 10.87
CA LEU A 79 -8.14 15.80 11.52
C LEU A 79 -9.05 16.37 12.62
N PRO A 80 -10.12 17.13 12.26
CA PRO A 80 -11.04 17.73 13.24
C PRO A 80 -11.80 16.66 14.05
N GLU A 81 -11.90 15.43 13.57
CA GLU A 81 -12.51 14.30 14.25
C GLU A 81 -11.73 13.80 15.46
N ILE A 82 -10.44 14.15 15.61
CA ILE A 82 -9.71 13.89 16.85
C ILE A 82 -10.39 14.64 17.98
N GLU A 83 -10.99 13.88 18.89
CA GLU A 83 -11.81 14.41 19.96
C GLU A 83 -11.10 15.52 20.75
N ASN A 84 -11.81 16.61 21.04
CA ASN A 84 -11.29 17.71 21.84
C ASN A 84 -10.79 17.26 23.22
N ARG A 85 -11.31 16.14 23.74
CA ARG A 85 -10.81 15.50 24.96
C ARG A 85 -9.33 15.16 24.86
N TYR A 86 -8.92 14.44 23.82
CA TYR A 86 -7.51 14.06 23.60
C TYR A 86 -6.63 15.28 23.39
N ARG A 87 -7.12 16.30 22.66
CA ARG A 87 -6.40 17.56 22.45
C ARG A 87 -6.12 18.27 23.77
N ARG A 88 -7.07 18.28 24.72
CA ARG A 88 -6.91 18.93 26.02
C ARG A 88 -6.08 18.11 27.01
N ILE A 89 -6.31 16.82 27.10
CA ILE A 89 -5.59 15.95 28.04
C ILE A 89 -4.11 15.84 27.65
N ASN A 90 -3.82 15.72 26.36
CA ASN A 90 -2.47 15.50 25.84
C ASN A 90 -1.81 16.80 25.31
N VAL A 91 -2.31 17.98 25.69
CA VAL A 91 -1.74 19.26 25.24
C VAL A 91 -0.24 19.39 25.53
N GLU A 92 0.22 18.77 26.61
CA GLU A 92 1.62 18.72 27.00
C GLU A 92 2.34 17.44 26.60
N GLU A 93 1.69 16.55 25.83
CA GLU A 93 2.20 15.25 25.38
C GLU A 93 2.17 15.15 23.85
N PRO A 94 2.96 15.97 23.12
CA PRO A 94 2.89 16.06 21.66
C PRO A 94 3.24 14.76 20.95
N TYR A 95 4.11 13.93 21.52
CA TYR A 95 4.40 12.60 20.96
C TYR A 95 3.16 11.69 20.96
N ARG A 96 2.37 11.74 22.04
CA ARG A 96 1.11 10.97 22.13
C ARG A 96 0.04 11.52 21.17
N LEU A 97 -0.02 12.84 21.01
CA LEU A 97 -0.90 13.48 20.02
C LEU A 97 -0.50 13.05 18.60
N LYS A 98 0.80 13.06 18.29
CA LYS A 98 1.30 12.58 16.99
C LYS A 98 0.93 11.13 16.73
N ALA A 99 1.16 10.24 17.70
CA ALA A 99 0.77 8.84 17.60
C ALA A 99 -0.75 8.66 17.42
N THR A 100 -1.56 9.51 18.06
CA THR A 100 -3.02 9.52 17.87
C THR A 100 -3.38 9.94 16.45
N ALA A 101 -2.76 10.98 15.91
CA ALA A 101 -2.98 11.44 14.55
C ALA A 101 -2.59 10.36 13.51
N ILE A 102 -1.44 9.69 13.70
CA ILE A 102 -1.02 8.57 12.86
C ILE A 102 -2.09 7.47 12.85
N GLY A 103 -2.63 7.09 14.01
CA GLY A 103 -3.70 6.10 14.09
C GLY A 103 -4.96 6.50 13.34
N HIS A 104 -5.38 7.78 13.42
CA HIS A 104 -6.50 8.29 12.63
C HIS A 104 -6.23 8.26 11.13
N LYS A 105 -5.04 8.68 10.69
CA LYS A 105 -4.64 8.60 9.27
C LYS A 105 -4.65 7.16 8.77
N LEU A 106 -4.15 6.19 9.55
CA LEU A 106 -4.18 4.77 9.19
C LEU A 106 -5.61 4.24 9.03
N ALA A 107 -6.52 4.61 9.93
CA ALA A 107 -7.92 4.22 9.83
C ALA A 107 -8.60 4.82 8.58
N LEU A 108 -8.29 6.07 8.24
CA LEU A 108 -8.77 6.73 7.01
C LEU A 108 -8.14 6.10 5.76
N THR A 109 -6.85 5.72 5.81
CA THR A 109 -6.17 4.97 4.73
C THR A 109 -6.87 3.64 4.48
N GLN A 110 -7.19 2.89 5.54
CA GLN A 110 -7.94 1.64 5.42
C GLN A 110 -9.32 1.86 4.80
N THR A 111 -10.04 2.89 5.24
CA THR A 111 -11.35 3.26 4.69
C THR A 111 -11.24 3.61 3.21
N ARG A 112 -10.23 4.40 2.82
CA ARG A 112 -9.92 4.74 1.43
C ARG A 112 -9.67 3.48 0.60
N HIS A 113 -8.80 2.61 1.08
CA HIS A 113 -8.48 1.34 0.41
C HIS A 113 -9.69 0.42 0.29
N THR A 114 -10.52 0.32 1.30
CA THR A 114 -11.71 -0.53 1.28
C THR A 114 -12.77 -0.04 0.27
N ASN A 115 -12.97 1.28 0.20
CA ASN A 115 -14.06 1.87 -0.58
C ASN A 115 -13.60 2.47 -1.93
N GLY A 116 -12.32 2.38 -2.30
CA GLY A 116 -11.80 2.96 -3.54
C GLY A 116 -11.91 4.48 -3.59
N LEU A 117 -11.77 5.16 -2.45
CA LEU A 117 -11.86 6.61 -2.37
C LEU A 117 -10.55 7.27 -2.81
N PRO A 118 -10.58 8.53 -3.27
CA PRO A 118 -9.38 9.27 -3.58
C PRO A 118 -8.55 9.57 -2.32
N HIS A 119 -7.25 9.77 -2.50
CA HIS A 119 -6.36 10.22 -1.45
C HIS A 119 -6.63 11.68 -1.07
N PHE A 120 -6.64 11.96 0.25
CA PHE A 120 -6.77 13.31 0.81
C PHE A 120 -5.51 13.70 1.58
N PRO A 121 -4.63 14.56 1.02
CA PRO A 121 -3.37 14.93 1.63
C PRO A 121 -3.50 15.42 3.07
N GLY A 122 -2.75 14.80 4.00
CA GLY A 122 -2.75 15.09 5.42
C GLY A 122 -3.88 14.44 6.23
N ARG A 123 -4.82 13.73 5.56
CA ARG A 123 -5.89 12.99 6.24
C ARG A 123 -5.68 11.48 6.21
N ASP A 124 -5.12 10.96 5.15
CA ASP A 124 -4.74 9.56 4.98
C ASP A 124 -3.33 9.47 4.39
N TYR A 125 -2.75 8.29 4.34
CA TYR A 125 -1.43 8.05 3.77
C TYR A 125 -1.56 7.63 2.31
N LYS A 126 -0.90 8.37 1.43
CA LYS A 126 -0.80 8.02 0.01
C LYS A 126 -0.08 6.69 -0.18
N ASP A 127 1.06 6.55 0.48
CA ASP A 127 2.00 5.45 0.38
C ASP A 127 2.74 5.18 1.70
N THR A 128 3.62 4.19 1.68
CA THR A 128 4.46 3.81 2.82
C THR A 128 5.42 4.93 3.23
N ASP A 129 5.91 5.72 2.29
CA ASP A 129 6.90 6.77 2.56
C ASP A 129 6.30 7.92 3.36
N GLU A 130 5.04 8.28 3.09
CA GLU A 130 4.35 9.28 3.93
C GLU A 130 4.16 8.79 5.37
N LEU A 131 3.83 7.52 5.56
CA LEU A 131 3.73 6.92 6.90
C LEU A 131 5.09 6.90 7.60
N MET A 132 6.14 6.47 6.90
CA MET A 132 7.51 6.44 7.43
C MET A 132 8.00 7.83 7.87
N LYS A 133 7.65 8.88 7.14
CA LYS A 133 7.96 10.26 7.49
C LYS A 133 7.43 10.67 8.86
N ASP A 134 6.19 10.31 9.17
CA ASP A 134 5.58 10.63 10.47
C ASP A 134 6.32 9.93 11.62
N PHE A 135 6.75 8.68 11.43
CA PHE A 135 7.55 7.95 12.41
C PHE A 135 8.97 8.52 12.55
N GLU A 136 9.60 8.94 11.46
CA GLU A 136 10.94 9.54 11.49
C GLU A 136 10.96 10.89 12.20
N ILE A 137 9.94 11.73 12.02
CA ILE A 137 9.78 12.99 12.77
C ILE A 137 9.70 12.70 14.28
N MET A 138 8.92 11.71 14.70
CA MET A 138 8.84 11.31 16.11
C MET A 138 10.19 10.81 16.63
N ARG A 139 10.85 9.94 15.87
CA ARG A 139 12.13 9.34 16.24
C ARG A 139 13.22 10.40 16.40
N THR A 140 13.37 11.26 15.41
CA THR A 140 14.37 12.33 15.42
C THR A 140 14.18 13.26 16.60
N SER A 141 12.94 13.65 16.89
CA SER A 141 12.61 14.48 18.05
C SER A 141 12.94 13.78 19.37
N LEU A 142 12.60 12.50 19.54
CA LEU A 142 12.91 11.71 20.74
C LEU A 142 14.41 11.60 20.96
N LEU A 143 15.20 11.29 19.92
CA LEU A 143 16.66 11.20 20.04
C LEU A 143 17.31 12.54 20.43
N ALA A 144 16.81 13.64 19.91
CA ALA A 144 17.30 14.97 20.25
C ALA A 144 16.92 15.42 21.67
N ASN A 145 15.95 14.76 22.34
CA ASN A 145 15.38 15.17 23.62
C ASN A 145 15.40 14.06 24.68
N ASN A 146 16.48 13.28 24.74
CA ASN A 146 16.71 12.22 25.73
C ASN A 146 15.67 11.07 25.72
N GLY A 147 14.94 10.90 24.62
CA GLY A 147 13.97 9.80 24.45
C GLY A 147 14.53 8.56 23.78
N GLU A 148 15.83 8.29 23.88
CA GLU A 148 16.54 7.23 23.18
C GLU A 148 15.92 5.84 23.41
N LEU A 149 15.53 5.50 24.64
CA LEU A 149 14.94 4.20 24.98
C LEU A 149 13.64 3.93 24.22
N ILE A 150 12.82 4.95 24.00
CA ILE A 150 11.57 4.82 23.22
C ILE A 150 11.91 4.80 21.74
N ALA A 151 12.78 5.69 21.28
CA ALA A 151 13.19 5.84 19.89
C ALA A 151 13.84 4.57 19.34
N THR A 152 14.69 3.87 20.13
CA THR A 152 15.40 2.63 19.74
C THR A 152 14.67 1.36 20.19
N GLY A 153 13.58 1.49 20.94
CA GLY A 153 12.76 0.39 21.44
C GLY A 153 11.56 0.10 20.53
N LEU A 154 10.36 0.35 21.04
CA LEU A 154 9.11 0.01 20.38
C LEU A 154 8.90 0.82 19.09
N LEU A 155 9.24 2.11 19.09
CA LEU A 155 9.14 2.97 17.91
C LEU A 155 9.99 2.42 16.75
N GLU A 156 11.24 2.03 17.01
CA GLU A 156 12.12 1.46 15.98
C GLU A 156 11.57 0.13 15.45
N ARG A 157 11.03 -0.75 16.31
CA ARG A 157 10.43 -2.01 15.89
C ARG A 157 9.27 -1.80 14.93
N ILE A 158 8.37 -0.85 15.24
CA ILE A 158 7.25 -0.49 14.37
C ILE A 158 7.77 0.06 13.04
N THR A 159 8.73 1.01 13.09
CA THR A 159 9.30 1.63 11.90
C THR A 159 9.97 0.60 10.99
N ARG A 160 10.71 -0.37 11.55
CA ARG A 160 11.31 -1.46 10.78
C ARG A 160 10.27 -2.37 10.15
N ALA A 161 9.18 -2.68 10.86
CA ALA A 161 8.09 -3.48 10.30
C ALA A 161 7.41 -2.74 9.12
N ILE A 162 7.13 -1.44 9.28
CA ILE A 162 6.59 -0.61 8.20
C ILE A 162 7.56 -0.57 7.01
N GLY A 163 8.86 -0.37 7.28
CA GLY A 163 9.90 -0.36 6.24
C GLY A 163 10.02 -1.69 5.49
N ALA A 164 9.86 -2.83 6.19
CA ALA A 164 9.99 -4.16 5.59
C ALA A 164 8.76 -4.59 4.76
N PHE A 165 7.57 -4.31 5.28
CA PHE A 165 6.33 -4.85 4.71
C PHE A 165 5.51 -3.82 3.93
N GLY A 166 5.74 -2.53 4.13
CA GLY A 166 4.93 -1.47 3.54
C GLY A 166 3.47 -1.54 3.99
N LEU A 167 2.61 -0.73 3.35
CA LEU A 167 1.16 -0.78 3.57
C LEU A 167 0.50 -2.00 2.92
N THR A 168 1.18 -2.70 2.03
CA THR A 168 0.66 -3.86 1.29
C THR A 168 0.89 -5.19 2.02
N ASN A 169 1.78 -5.23 3.02
CA ASN A 169 2.20 -6.40 3.78
C ASN A 169 3.06 -7.40 2.98
N ALA A 170 2.67 -7.73 1.76
CA ALA A 170 3.42 -8.55 0.81
C ALA A 170 3.06 -8.09 -0.60
N THR A 171 4.01 -8.21 -1.52
CA THR A 171 3.77 -8.02 -2.95
C THR A 171 3.04 -9.23 -3.52
N MET A 172 2.26 -9.03 -4.57
CA MET A 172 1.57 -10.15 -5.23
C MET A 172 2.20 -10.43 -6.58
N ASP A 173 2.48 -11.72 -6.84
CA ASP A 173 2.78 -12.21 -8.17
C ASP A 173 1.49 -12.70 -8.83
N ILE A 174 1.22 -12.18 -10.01
CA ILE A 174 0.14 -12.65 -10.87
C ILE A 174 0.71 -13.68 -11.83
N ARG A 175 0.05 -14.84 -11.97
CA ARG A 175 0.45 -15.86 -12.93
C ARG A 175 -0.73 -16.30 -13.79
N GLU A 176 -0.49 -16.39 -15.13
CA GLU A 176 -1.46 -16.88 -16.10
C GLU A 176 -0.76 -17.69 -17.20
N HIS A 177 -1.49 -18.55 -17.89
CA HIS A 177 -0.99 -19.37 -18.99
C HIS A 177 -0.94 -18.57 -20.30
N SER A 178 0.14 -18.70 -21.09
CA SER A 178 0.32 -17.97 -22.36
C SER A 178 -0.83 -18.16 -23.35
N GLU A 179 -1.43 -19.35 -23.41
CA GLU A 179 -2.56 -19.61 -24.32
C GLU A 179 -3.79 -18.75 -24.03
N VAL A 180 -3.99 -18.33 -22.76
CA VAL A 180 -5.12 -17.44 -22.40
C VAL A 180 -4.92 -16.05 -23.01
N HIS A 181 -3.66 -15.54 -23.00
CA HIS A 181 -3.33 -14.26 -23.65
C HIS A 181 -3.52 -14.34 -25.17
N HIS A 182 -3.00 -15.39 -25.82
CA HIS A 182 -3.18 -15.58 -27.26
C HIS A 182 -4.65 -15.67 -27.64
N ARG A 183 -5.47 -16.34 -26.81
CA ARG A 183 -6.91 -16.44 -27.02
C ARG A 183 -7.59 -15.07 -26.93
N LEU A 184 -7.24 -14.28 -25.91
CA LEU A 184 -7.74 -12.91 -25.77
C LEU A 184 -7.35 -12.05 -26.97
N LEU A 185 -6.08 -12.03 -27.34
CA LEU A 185 -5.59 -11.22 -28.45
C LEU A 185 -6.22 -11.62 -29.79
N SER A 186 -6.44 -12.92 -30.04
CA SER A 186 -7.11 -13.39 -31.25
C SER A 186 -8.57 -12.94 -31.37
N GLN A 187 -9.22 -12.62 -30.26
CA GLN A 187 -10.58 -12.05 -30.24
C GLN A 187 -10.59 -10.53 -30.36
N LEU A 188 -9.54 -9.86 -29.87
CA LEU A 188 -9.41 -8.42 -29.96
C LEU A 188 -8.90 -7.94 -31.33
N PHE A 189 -8.09 -8.77 -32.00
CA PHE A 189 -7.41 -8.42 -33.25
C PHE A 189 -7.50 -9.55 -34.27
N SER A 190 -7.87 -9.21 -35.52
CA SER A 190 -8.04 -10.21 -36.59
C SER A 190 -6.73 -10.85 -37.07
N ASP A 191 -5.61 -10.12 -37.01
CA ASP A 191 -4.29 -10.58 -37.45
C ASP A 191 -3.22 -10.13 -36.43
N LEU A 192 -2.62 -11.07 -35.71
CA LEU A 192 -1.56 -10.81 -34.75
C LEU A 192 -0.19 -10.85 -35.44
N THR A 193 0.26 -9.69 -35.92
CA THR A 193 1.65 -9.52 -36.39
C THR A 193 2.45 -8.69 -35.39
N PRO A 194 3.79 -8.88 -35.32
CA PRO A 194 4.64 -8.04 -34.45
C PRO A 194 4.46 -6.53 -34.73
N GLU A 195 4.24 -6.16 -36.00
CA GLU A 195 4.00 -4.78 -36.42
C GLU A 195 2.67 -4.24 -35.86
N LEU A 196 1.61 -5.05 -35.90
CA LEU A 196 0.30 -4.66 -35.34
C LEU A 196 0.39 -4.52 -33.82
N ILE A 197 0.98 -5.47 -33.10
CA ILE A 197 1.20 -5.40 -31.66
C ILE A 197 1.96 -4.13 -31.32
N THR A 198 3.07 -3.86 -32.01
CA THR A 198 3.88 -2.65 -31.78
C THR A 198 3.06 -1.38 -32.03
N SER A 199 2.27 -1.34 -33.13
CA SER A 199 1.44 -0.16 -33.44
C SER A 199 0.35 0.07 -32.39
N LYS A 200 -0.26 -0.98 -31.86
CA LYS A 200 -1.29 -0.90 -30.82
C LYS A 200 -0.73 -0.51 -29.45
N LEU A 201 0.45 -1.01 -29.08
CA LEU A 201 1.18 -0.58 -27.88
C LEU A 201 1.52 0.92 -27.90
N LEU A 202 1.69 1.52 -29.08
CA LEU A 202 1.99 2.94 -29.26
C LEU A 202 0.72 3.79 -29.49
N SER A 203 -0.46 3.19 -29.54
CA SER A 203 -1.75 3.89 -29.74
C SER A 203 -2.52 3.96 -28.43
N ASP A 204 -3.29 5.05 -28.24
CA ASP A 204 -4.23 5.20 -27.12
C ASP A 204 -5.60 4.54 -27.39
N GLU A 205 -5.72 3.78 -28.48
CA GLU A 205 -6.98 3.10 -28.84
C GLU A 205 -7.26 1.94 -27.90
N GLN A 206 -8.40 1.98 -27.25
CA GLN A 206 -8.90 0.85 -26.46
C GLN A 206 -9.59 -0.17 -27.38
N PRO A 207 -9.26 -1.47 -27.28
CA PRO A 207 -9.93 -2.48 -28.07
C PRO A 207 -11.40 -2.65 -27.64
N GLY A 208 -12.27 -2.98 -28.61
CA GLY A 208 -13.66 -3.34 -28.31
C GLY A 208 -13.74 -4.70 -27.59
N THR A 209 -14.42 -4.77 -26.45
CA THR A 209 -14.48 -5.95 -25.58
C THR A 209 -15.87 -6.59 -25.51
N SER A 210 -16.79 -6.25 -26.41
CA SER A 210 -18.22 -6.62 -26.33
C SER A 210 -18.52 -8.11 -26.52
N ASP A 211 -17.63 -8.86 -27.19
CA ASP A 211 -17.89 -10.24 -27.62
C ASP A 211 -16.81 -11.25 -27.17
N LEU A 212 -16.13 -10.96 -26.05
CA LEU A 212 -15.13 -11.85 -25.48
C LEU A 212 -15.79 -13.10 -24.88
N ASP A 213 -15.18 -14.27 -25.12
CA ASP A 213 -15.57 -15.48 -24.42
C ASP A 213 -15.12 -15.43 -22.93
N GLU A 214 -15.65 -16.36 -22.12
CA GLU A 214 -15.43 -16.34 -20.67
C GLU A 214 -13.94 -16.33 -20.26
N PRO A 215 -13.03 -17.16 -20.80
CA PRO A 215 -11.61 -17.10 -20.45
C PRO A 215 -10.93 -15.79 -20.85
N SER A 216 -11.27 -15.26 -22.02
CA SER A 216 -10.71 -14.00 -22.54
C SER A 216 -11.22 -12.78 -21.73
N ASP A 217 -12.51 -12.75 -21.40
CA ASP A 217 -13.10 -11.71 -20.53
C ASP A 217 -12.45 -11.73 -19.14
N ARG A 218 -12.22 -12.90 -18.57
CA ARG A 218 -11.54 -13.06 -17.28
C ARG A 218 -10.10 -12.54 -17.33
N CYS A 219 -9.36 -12.85 -18.39
CA CYS A 219 -8.00 -12.35 -18.60
C CYS A 219 -8.00 -10.82 -18.71
N TYR A 220 -8.87 -10.25 -19.53
CA TYR A 220 -9.01 -8.80 -19.70
C TYR A 220 -9.35 -8.10 -18.37
N LYS A 221 -10.31 -8.63 -17.62
CA LYS A 221 -10.68 -8.13 -16.29
C LYS A 221 -9.52 -8.20 -15.28
N THR A 222 -8.60 -9.15 -15.46
CA THR A 222 -7.40 -9.23 -14.63
C THR A 222 -6.50 -8.01 -14.84
N PHE A 223 -6.26 -7.60 -16.08
CA PHE A 223 -5.46 -6.39 -16.36
C PHE A 223 -6.15 -5.12 -15.86
N LEU A 224 -7.47 -5.01 -16.00
CA LEU A 224 -8.22 -3.90 -15.40
C LEU A 224 -8.07 -3.86 -13.88
N ALA A 225 -8.14 -5.04 -13.23
CA ALA A 225 -7.95 -5.14 -11.78
C ALA A 225 -6.51 -4.79 -11.35
N ILE A 226 -5.50 -5.19 -12.12
CA ILE A 226 -4.11 -4.81 -11.88
C ILE A 226 -3.96 -3.30 -11.91
N ASN A 227 -4.49 -2.65 -12.95
CA ASN A 227 -4.43 -1.19 -13.07
C ASN A 227 -5.12 -0.49 -11.88
N GLU A 228 -6.33 -0.92 -11.53
CA GLU A 228 -7.05 -0.40 -10.34
C GLU A 228 -6.27 -0.58 -9.04
N LEU A 229 -5.62 -1.74 -8.87
CA LEU A 229 -4.85 -2.05 -7.66
C LEU A 229 -3.56 -1.21 -7.58
N VAL A 230 -2.87 -1.02 -8.71
CA VAL A 230 -1.68 -0.17 -8.78
C VAL A 230 -2.05 1.28 -8.49
N ASP A 231 -3.14 1.78 -9.06
CA ASP A 231 -3.61 3.15 -8.79
C ASP A 231 -4.00 3.35 -7.31
N ARG A 232 -4.55 2.32 -6.67
CA ARG A 232 -5.09 2.37 -5.31
C ARG A 232 -4.03 2.19 -4.23
N PHE A 233 -3.09 1.27 -4.45
CA PHE A 233 -2.10 0.84 -3.46
C PHE A 233 -0.66 1.27 -3.80
N GLY A 234 -0.42 1.69 -5.03
CA GLY A 234 0.90 1.97 -5.57
C GLY A 234 1.49 0.81 -6.37
N PRO A 235 2.55 1.07 -7.17
CA PRO A 235 3.13 0.10 -8.10
C PRO A 235 3.74 -1.13 -7.40
N GLU A 236 4.11 -1.01 -6.12
CA GLU A 236 4.72 -2.09 -5.35
C GLU A 236 3.73 -3.21 -4.96
N VAL A 237 2.42 -3.01 -5.19
CA VAL A 237 1.41 -4.00 -4.80
C VAL A 237 1.47 -5.27 -5.63
N ILE A 238 1.87 -5.15 -6.90
CA ILE A 238 2.10 -6.26 -7.82
C ILE A 238 3.55 -6.18 -8.28
N GLU A 239 4.35 -7.18 -7.89
CA GLU A 239 5.78 -7.23 -8.20
C GLU A 239 6.05 -7.78 -9.59
N SER A 240 5.31 -8.83 -9.97
CA SER A 240 5.52 -9.48 -11.26
C SER A 240 4.22 -10.01 -11.86
N TYR A 241 4.19 -10.04 -13.18
CA TYR A 241 3.23 -10.79 -13.97
C TYR A 241 3.96 -11.94 -14.66
N ILE A 242 3.66 -13.15 -14.27
CA ILE A 242 4.34 -14.37 -14.71
C ILE A 242 3.50 -15.05 -15.80
N ILE A 243 4.08 -15.21 -16.97
CA ILE A 243 3.46 -15.93 -18.07
C ILE A 243 4.04 -17.33 -18.10
N SER A 244 3.24 -18.35 -17.80
CA SER A 244 3.66 -19.73 -17.86
C SER A 244 3.61 -20.27 -19.30
N MET A 245 4.40 -21.29 -19.59
CA MET A 245 4.44 -22.00 -20.88
C MET A 245 4.75 -21.09 -22.07
N THR A 246 5.56 -20.06 -21.86
CA THR A 246 6.05 -19.18 -22.92
C THR A 246 6.85 -19.95 -23.96
N LYS A 247 6.62 -19.65 -25.23
CA LYS A 247 7.27 -20.29 -26.38
C LYS A 247 8.08 -19.30 -27.22
N SER A 248 7.69 -18.02 -27.20
CA SER A 248 8.30 -16.99 -28.04
C SER A 248 8.24 -15.61 -27.37
N ALA A 249 8.89 -14.61 -27.98
CA ALA A 249 8.81 -13.23 -27.54
C ALA A 249 7.39 -12.65 -27.62
N ASP A 250 6.55 -13.18 -28.50
CA ASP A 250 5.16 -12.74 -28.69
C ASP A 250 4.33 -12.95 -27.41
N ASP A 251 4.64 -14.00 -26.63
CA ASP A 251 3.99 -14.27 -25.36
C ASP A 251 4.22 -13.15 -24.32
N VAL A 252 5.33 -12.43 -24.44
CA VAL A 252 5.69 -11.34 -23.51
C VAL A 252 5.15 -10.00 -24.02
N LEU A 253 4.96 -9.85 -25.32
CA LEU A 253 4.43 -8.63 -25.93
C LEU A 253 2.90 -8.61 -25.97
N ALA A 254 2.27 -9.74 -25.74
CA ALA A 254 0.84 -9.91 -25.67
C ALA A 254 0.25 -9.28 -24.40
#